data_b067688d41b2f980db1decf7290d4249
#
_entry.id   b067688d41b2f980db1decf7290d4249
#
_cell.length_a   1.000
_cell.length_b   1.000
_cell.length_c   1.000
_cell.angle_alpha   90.00
_cell.angle_beta   90.00
_cell.angle_gamma   90.00
#
_symmetry.space_group_name_H-M   'P 1'
#
loop_
_entity.id
_entity.type
_entity.pdbx_description
1 polymer ?
#
loop_
_entity_poly.entity_id
_entity_poly.type
_entity_poly.pdbx_seq_one_letter_code
_entity_poly.pdbx_strand_id
1 'polypeptide(L)'
;MTRLRRLPFNGPEGKPAYIPANNPDGPLSLFADAIEAQQLEVGAAVLGLVHPMLDATLTADEATYMLRRTAECLRDALDVAESRGQRLGLLDQPLSGTAAEVLSQALKRSCSAAQSANGSGGGA
;
A
#
# COMPACT_ATOMS: atom_id res chain seq x y z
N MET A 1 -20.09 -6.75 -21.61
CA MET A 1 -19.63 -6.97 -20.24
C MET A 1 -19.38 -5.62 -19.59
N THR A 2 -20.02 -5.36 -18.47
CA THR A 2 -19.83 -4.13 -17.72
C THR A 2 -18.50 -4.21 -16.96
N ARG A 3 -17.57 -3.34 -17.24
CA ARG A 3 -16.37 -3.20 -16.42
C ARG A 3 -16.77 -2.67 -15.05
N LEU A 4 -16.12 -3.21 -14.01
CA LEU A 4 -16.30 -2.75 -12.64
C LEU A 4 -15.12 -1.87 -12.24
N ARG A 5 -15.42 -0.80 -11.52
CA ARG A 5 -14.44 0.05 -10.89
C ARG A 5 -14.38 -0.25 -9.40
N ARG A 6 -13.20 -0.54 -8.88
CA ARG A 6 -12.98 -0.67 -7.44
C ARG A 6 -13.06 0.71 -6.78
N LEU A 7 -13.80 0.78 -5.68
CA LEU A 7 -13.88 1.99 -4.87
C LEU A 7 -12.69 2.07 -3.92
N PRO A 8 -12.24 3.30 -3.55
CA PRO A 8 -11.12 3.51 -2.64
C PRO A 8 -11.44 3.22 -1.18
N PHE A 9 -12.63 2.74 -0.88
CA PHE A 9 -13.05 2.33 0.44
C PHE A 9 -13.69 0.94 0.37
N ASN A 10 -13.68 0.23 1.48
CA ASN A 10 -14.27 -1.09 1.55
C ASN A 10 -15.77 -1.01 1.84
N GLY A 11 -16.50 -2.00 1.34
CA GLY A 11 -17.89 -2.21 1.67
C GLY A 11 -18.07 -2.90 3.02
N PRO A 12 -19.28 -3.43 3.29
CA PRO A 12 -19.56 -4.16 4.52
C PRO A 12 -18.56 -5.30 4.75
N GLU A 13 -18.24 -5.56 5.99
CA GLU A 13 -17.33 -6.63 6.41
C GLU A 13 -15.88 -6.47 5.90
N GLY A 14 -15.50 -5.26 5.51
CA GLY A 14 -14.14 -4.99 5.00
C GLY A 14 -13.86 -5.54 3.60
N LYS A 15 -14.88 -5.97 2.88
CA LYS A 15 -14.75 -6.49 1.51
C LYS A 15 -14.59 -5.35 0.50
N PRO A 16 -13.83 -5.58 -0.59
CA PRO A 16 -13.74 -4.58 -1.65
C PRO A 16 -15.12 -4.23 -2.22
N ALA A 17 -15.35 -2.94 -2.46
CA ALA A 17 -16.58 -2.44 -3.07
C ALA A 17 -16.31 -2.03 -4.52
N TYR A 18 -17.29 -2.31 -5.38
CA TYR A 18 -17.20 -2.04 -6.81
C TYR A 18 -18.44 -1.34 -7.30
N ILE A 19 -18.28 -0.49 -8.32
CA ILE A 19 -19.38 0.12 -9.06
C ILE A 19 -19.18 -0.11 -10.56
N PRO A 20 -20.24 -0.04 -11.39
CA PRO A 20 -20.08 -0.07 -12.84
C PRO A 20 -19.21 1.09 -13.32
N ALA A 21 -18.25 0.81 -14.20
CA ALA A 21 -17.32 1.82 -14.74
C ALA A 21 -17.85 2.58 -15.94
N ASN A 22 -19.10 2.33 -16.36
CA ASN A 22 -19.72 2.92 -17.55
C ASN A 22 -20.24 4.34 -17.34
N ASN A 23 -20.18 4.88 -16.15
CA ASN A 23 -20.61 6.24 -15.82
C ASN A 23 -19.52 7.01 -15.06
N PRO A 24 -18.43 7.44 -15.75
CA PRO A 24 -17.31 8.12 -15.10
C PRO A 24 -17.66 9.49 -14.50
N ASP A 25 -18.71 10.11 -14.98
CA ASP A 25 -19.20 11.41 -14.49
C ASP A 25 -20.31 11.26 -13.43
N GLY A 26 -20.64 10.04 -13.06
CA GLY A 26 -21.65 9.75 -12.05
C GLY A 26 -21.21 10.15 -10.64
N PRO A 27 -22.17 10.38 -9.73
CA PRO A 27 -21.86 10.86 -8.37
C PRO A 27 -20.89 9.96 -7.58
N LEU A 28 -21.04 8.65 -7.68
CA LEU A 28 -20.15 7.71 -6.99
C LEU A 28 -18.75 7.68 -7.60
N SER A 29 -18.64 7.81 -8.92
CA SER A 29 -17.35 7.88 -9.60
C SER A 29 -16.60 9.15 -9.23
N LEU A 30 -17.28 10.30 -9.20
CA LEU A 30 -16.68 11.57 -8.79
C LEU A 30 -16.28 11.56 -7.30
N PHE A 31 -17.10 10.98 -6.46
CA PHE A 31 -16.78 10.81 -5.05
C PHE A 31 -15.55 9.92 -4.85
N ALA A 32 -15.46 8.81 -5.57
CA ALA A 32 -14.30 7.93 -5.55
C ALA A 32 -13.03 8.65 -6.04
N ASP A 33 -13.14 9.46 -7.10
CA ASP A 33 -12.02 10.27 -7.61
C ASP A 33 -11.51 11.26 -6.55
N ALA A 34 -12.42 11.90 -5.82
CA ALA A 34 -12.06 12.84 -4.77
C ALA A 34 -11.34 12.15 -3.60
N ILE A 35 -11.80 10.97 -3.20
CA ILE A 35 -11.14 10.19 -2.13
C ILE A 35 -9.77 9.70 -2.58
N GLU A 36 -9.64 9.20 -3.80
CA GLU A 36 -8.34 8.79 -4.36
C GLU A 36 -7.33 9.96 -4.36
N ALA A 37 -7.77 11.12 -4.80
CA ALA A 37 -6.93 12.34 -4.79
C ALA A 37 -6.49 12.70 -3.37
N GLN A 38 -7.41 12.64 -2.41
CA GLN A 38 -7.11 12.92 -1.01
C GLN A 38 -6.11 11.91 -0.43
N GLN A 39 -6.26 10.63 -0.74
CA GLN A 39 -5.32 9.60 -0.30
C GLN A 39 -3.90 9.87 -0.81
N LEU A 40 -3.77 10.30 -2.07
CA LEU A 40 -2.47 10.66 -2.65
C LEU A 40 -1.88 11.91 -1.99
N GLU A 41 -2.68 12.91 -1.68
CA GLU A 41 -2.24 14.11 -0.96
C GLU A 41 -1.74 13.78 0.44
N VAL A 42 -2.47 12.94 1.18
CA VAL A 42 -2.05 12.47 2.50
C VAL A 42 -0.74 11.70 2.42
N GLY A 43 -0.60 10.83 1.43
CA GLY A 43 0.64 10.09 1.17
C GLY A 43 1.83 11.02 0.92
N ALA A 44 1.63 12.06 0.11
CA ALA A 44 2.67 13.06 -0.16
C ALA A 44 3.05 13.83 1.11
N ALA A 45 2.07 14.22 1.92
CA ALA A 45 2.31 14.90 3.20
C ALA A 45 3.09 14.03 4.18
N VAL A 46 2.70 12.76 4.33
CA VAL A 46 3.41 11.82 5.20
C VAL A 46 4.83 11.57 4.72
N LEU A 47 5.03 11.41 3.41
CA LEU A 47 6.37 11.27 2.83
C LEU A 47 7.24 12.48 3.15
N GLY A 48 6.70 13.70 3.02
CA GLY A 48 7.40 14.93 3.36
C GLY A 48 7.80 15.03 4.84
N LEU A 49 7.02 14.43 5.74
CA LEU A 49 7.33 14.37 7.17
C LEU A 49 8.32 13.24 7.50
N VAL A 50 8.18 12.10 6.87
CA VAL A 50 9.03 10.91 7.14
C VAL A 50 10.44 11.09 6.59
N HIS A 51 10.57 11.71 5.44
CA HIS A 51 11.86 11.82 4.76
C HIS A 51 12.96 12.42 5.64
N PRO A 52 12.79 13.58 6.30
CA PRO A 52 13.79 14.09 7.21
C PRO A 52 13.98 13.25 8.48
N MET A 53 13.00 12.43 8.86
CA MET A 53 13.12 11.56 10.03
C MET A 53 14.09 10.40 9.82
N LEU A 54 14.38 10.04 8.56
CA LEU A 54 15.32 8.97 8.25
C LEU A 54 16.74 9.26 8.77
N ASP A 55 17.11 10.54 8.87
CA ASP A 55 18.41 10.97 9.35
C ASP A 55 18.37 11.44 10.81
N ALA A 56 17.21 11.35 11.46
CA ALA A 56 17.02 11.78 12.85
C ALA A 56 17.14 10.59 13.81
N THR A 57 17.45 10.89 15.06
CA THR A 57 17.41 9.90 16.13
C THR A 57 15.97 9.77 16.62
N LEU A 58 15.34 8.62 16.39
CA LEU A 58 13.98 8.34 16.79
C LEU A 58 13.95 7.31 17.91
N THR A 59 12.95 7.43 18.80
CA THR A 59 12.63 6.34 19.72
C THR A 59 12.02 5.18 18.94
N ALA A 60 12.04 3.98 19.53
CA ALA A 60 11.42 2.79 18.91
C ALA A 60 9.93 3.01 18.66
N ASP A 61 9.22 3.66 19.58
CA ASP A 61 7.79 3.95 19.44
C ASP A 61 7.52 4.96 18.31
N GLU A 62 8.31 6.00 18.21
CA GLU A 62 8.22 6.98 17.11
C GLU A 62 8.46 6.31 15.76
N ALA A 63 9.51 5.50 15.65
CA ALA A 63 9.85 4.78 14.43
C ALA A 63 8.74 3.81 14.03
N THR A 64 8.20 3.06 14.99
CA THR A 64 7.10 2.11 14.75
C THR A 64 5.84 2.83 14.29
N TYR A 65 5.48 3.94 14.94
CA TYR A 65 4.32 4.73 14.55
C TYR A 65 4.45 5.23 13.10
N MET A 66 5.60 5.81 12.77
CA MET A 66 5.83 6.35 11.43
C MET A 66 5.90 5.25 10.37
N LEU A 67 6.45 4.09 10.72
CA LEU A 67 6.46 2.93 9.82
C LEU A 67 5.05 2.46 9.50
N ARG A 68 4.19 2.35 10.51
CA ARG A 68 2.78 1.98 10.31
C ARG A 68 2.06 2.99 9.44
N ARG A 69 2.25 4.27 9.73
CA ARG A 69 1.60 5.34 8.97
C ARG A 69 2.05 5.35 7.51
N THR A 70 3.34 5.14 7.27
CA THR A 70 3.90 5.03 5.93
C THR A 70 3.35 3.81 5.19
N ALA A 71 3.23 2.67 5.87
CA ALA A 71 2.64 1.46 5.29
C ALA A 71 1.18 1.66 4.88
N GLU A 72 0.38 2.35 5.71
CA GLU A 72 -1.01 2.69 5.38
C GLU A 72 -1.08 3.56 4.13
N CYS A 73 -0.26 4.60 4.06
CA CYS A 73 -0.21 5.49 2.89
C CYS A 73 0.24 4.76 1.63
N LEU A 74 1.20 3.85 1.75
CA LEU A 74 1.65 3.04 0.63
C LEU A 74 0.54 2.10 0.14
N ARG A 75 -0.20 1.49 1.05
CA ARG A 75 -1.37 0.67 0.70
C ARG A 75 -2.38 1.48 -0.09
N ASP A 76 -2.75 2.65 0.41
CA ASP A 76 -3.69 3.53 -0.26
C ASP A 76 -3.20 3.92 -1.66
N ALA A 77 -1.94 4.28 -1.78
CA ALA A 77 -1.34 4.64 -3.08
C ALA A 77 -1.35 3.47 -4.07
N LEU A 78 -1.06 2.26 -3.60
CA LEU A 78 -1.11 1.05 -4.43
C LEU A 78 -2.53 0.74 -4.89
N ASP A 79 -3.51 0.89 -4.00
CA ASP A 79 -4.93 0.69 -4.35
C ASP A 79 -5.38 1.70 -5.41
N VAL A 80 -4.97 2.96 -5.29
CA VAL A 80 -5.25 3.99 -6.30
C VAL A 80 -4.58 3.64 -7.64
N ALA A 81 -3.32 3.24 -7.61
CA ALA A 81 -2.57 2.89 -8.81
C ALA A 81 -3.21 1.69 -9.53
N GLU A 82 -3.59 0.66 -8.78
CA GLU A 82 -4.28 -0.51 -9.31
C GLU A 82 -5.62 -0.14 -9.95
N SER A 83 -6.43 0.63 -9.24
CA SER A 83 -7.73 1.09 -9.71
C SER A 83 -7.61 1.90 -11.01
N ARG A 84 -6.67 2.84 -11.06
CA ARG A 84 -6.40 3.65 -12.25
C ARG A 84 -5.86 2.81 -13.39
N GLY A 85 -4.96 1.87 -13.10
CA GLY A 85 -4.42 0.95 -14.09
C GLY A 85 -5.51 0.09 -14.73
N GLN A 86 -6.44 -0.41 -13.94
CA GLN A 86 -7.59 -1.18 -14.43
C GLN A 86 -8.50 -0.33 -15.31
N ARG A 87 -8.79 0.92 -14.92
CA ARG A 87 -9.60 1.83 -15.73
C ARG A 87 -8.95 2.18 -17.06
N LEU A 88 -7.62 2.24 -17.10
CA LEU A 88 -6.85 2.50 -18.32
C LEU A 88 -6.64 1.24 -19.17
N GLY A 89 -7.05 0.06 -18.67
CA GLY A 89 -6.82 -1.21 -19.35
C GLY A 89 -5.37 -1.69 -19.33
N LEU A 90 -4.55 -1.15 -18.42
CA LEU A 90 -3.14 -1.51 -18.29
C LEU A 90 -2.91 -2.75 -17.44
N LEU A 91 -3.85 -3.06 -16.54
CA LEU A 91 -3.78 -4.19 -15.62
C LEU A 91 -5.01 -5.06 -15.80
N ASP A 92 -4.81 -6.32 -16.20
CA ASP A 92 -5.87 -7.31 -16.30
C ASP A 92 -6.12 -8.01 -14.96
N GLN A 93 -5.14 -7.97 -14.05
CA GLN A 93 -5.22 -8.62 -12.73
C GLN A 93 -4.75 -7.67 -11.63
N PRO A 94 -5.21 -7.89 -10.38
CA PRO A 94 -4.74 -7.13 -9.24
C PRO A 94 -3.23 -7.24 -9.05
N LEU A 95 -2.62 -6.18 -8.52
CA LEU A 95 -1.19 -6.15 -8.14
C LEU A 95 -0.93 -7.02 -6.89
N SER A 96 -1.71 -8.05 -6.68
CA SER A 96 -1.53 -8.96 -5.56
C SER A 96 -0.75 -10.19 -5.99
N GLY A 97 0.07 -10.67 -5.15
CA GLY A 97 0.57 -12.01 -5.21
C GLY A 97 2.05 -12.10 -5.57
N THR A 98 2.41 -12.42 -6.80
CA THR A 98 3.71 -12.98 -7.14
C THR A 98 4.91 -12.10 -6.75
N ALA A 99 4.85 -10.79 -7.03
CA ALA A 99 5.95 -9.90 -6.69
C ALA A 99 6.05 -9.65 -5.17
N ALA A 100 4.91 -9.45 -4.52
CA ALA A 100 4.85 -9.27 -3.07
C ALA A 100 5.27 -10.54 -2.32
N GLU A 101 4.87 -11.70 -2.81
CA GLU A 101 5.27 -12.99 -2.25
C GLU A 101 6.78 -13.22 -2.40
N VAL A 102 7.34 -12.96 -3.58
CA VAL A 102 8.79 -13.08 -3.83
C VAL A 102 9.58 -12.16 -2.91
N LEU A 103 9.17 -10.90 -2.78
CA LEU A 103 9.82 -9.94 -1.88
C LEU A 103 9.69 -10.36 -0.42
N SER A 104 8.51 -10.79 -0.01
CA SER A 104 8.27 -11.27 1.35
C SER A 104 9.15 -12.47 1.70
N GLN A 105 9.27 -13.41 0.78
CA GLN A 105 10.15 -14.57 0.94
C GLN A 105 11.63 -14.16 0.99
N ALA A 106 12.05 -13.22 0.14
CA ALA A 106 13.42 -12.71 0.13
C ALA A 106 13.77 -12.02 1.46
N LEU A 107 12.86 -11.21 2.02
CA LEU A 107 13.03 -10.56 3.31
C LEU A 107 13.11 -11.58 4.46
N LYS A 108 12.25 -12.59 4.43
CA LYS A 108 12.27 -13.68 5.43
C LYS A 108 13.59 -14.44 5.39
N ARG A 109 14.13 -14.74 4.20
CA ARG A 109 15.43 -15.39 4.04
C ARG A 109 16.56 -14.52 4.59
N SER A 110 16.56 -13.23 4.31
CA SER A 110 17.55 -12.30 4.85
C SER A 110 17.52 -12.22 6.37
N CYS A 111 16.33 -12.18 6.97
CA CYS A 111 16.17 -12.20 8.43
C CYS A 111 16.65 -13.52 9.03
N SER A 112 16.36 -14.65 8.41
CA SER A 112 16.82 -15.97 8.87
C SER A 112 18.34 -16.10 8.78
N ALA A 113 18.96 -15.62 7.71
CA ALA A 113 20.41 -15.61 7.54
C ALA A 113 21.10 -14.75 8.61
N ALA A 114 20.54 -13.57 8.92
CA ALA A 114 21.05 -12.68 9.97
C ALA A 114 20.96 -13.32 11.37
N GLN A 115 19.88 -14.04 11.66
CA GLN A 115 19.71 -14.76 12.91
C GLN A 115 20.67 -15.95 13.04
N SER A 116 20.94 -16.67 11.95
CA SER A 116 21.92 -17.77 11.94
C SER A 116 23.35 -17.26 12.13
N ALA A 117 23.70 -16.10 11.59
CA ALA A 117 25.00 -15.48 11.78
C ALA A 117 25.25 -15.03 13.22
N ASN A 118 24.21 -14.60 13.95
CA ASN A 118 24.31 -14.20 15.35
C ASN A 118 24.34 -15.39 16.34
N GLY A 119 23.96 -16.57 15.90
CA GLY A 119 23.92 -17.78 16.75
C GLY A 119 25.25 -18.52 16.88
N SER A 120 26.26 -18.20 16.08
CA SER A 120 27.55 -18.92 16.10
C SER A 120 28.65 -18.19 16.89
N GLY A 121 28.32 -17.14 17.65
CA GLY A 121 29.27 -16.36 18.44
C GLY A 121 29.34 -16.71 19.92
N GLY A 122 28.79 -17.82 20.37
CA GLY A 122 28.70 -18.18 21.78
C GLY A 122 29.24 -19.52 22.11
N GLY A 123 30.51 -19.75 21.88
CA GLY A 123 31.15 -21.00 22.29
C GLY A 123 32.64 -20.82 22.43
N ALA A 124 33.05 -20.42 23.59
CA ALA A 124 34.41 -20.69 24.03
C ALA A 124 34.39 -21.52 25.25
#